data_cd87770394e7a4f9eaa29046250f680d
#
_entry.id   cd87770394e7a4f9eaa29046250f680d
#
_cell.length_a   1.000
_cell.length_b   1.000
_cell.length_c   1.000
_cell.angle_alpha   90.00
_cell.angle_beta   90.00
_cell.angle_gamma   90.00
#
_symmetry.space_group_name_H-M   'P 1'
#
loop_
_entity.id
_entity.type
_entity.pdbx_description
1 polymer ?
#
loop_
_entity_poly.entity_id
_entity_poly.type
_entity_poly.pdbx_seq_one_letter_code
_entity_poly.pdbx_strand_id
1 'polypeptide(L)'
;YLHPADAGLARAPAGAAASVTYDALGDGVTFVSAPLAAQTEITGPLAARLFASSTTTDADFFPVFRVFTPDLREVVFMGAIDPHTPIAQGWLRASHRKLDKKLSTDYRPYHTHDEAQPLKPGEIVPLDIELWPTSIVVPAGHRIALTVRGRDYEYAKSTGARLSNFKNELRGCGPFLHDDPRD
;
A
#
# COMPACT_ATOMS: atom_id res chain seq x y z
N TYR A 1 -11.91 4.61 -5.41
CA TYR A 1 -12.39 3.23 -5.24
C TYR A 1 -11.53 2.27 -6.05
N LEU A 2 -11.25 1.10 -5.47
CA LEU A 2 -10.54 0.01 -6.13
C LEU A 2 -11.55 -0.87 -6.87
N HIS A 3 -11.24 -1.22 -8.11
CA HIS A 3 -12.07 -2.07 -8.97
C HIS A 3 -11.34 -3.39 -9.21
N PRO A 4 -11.62 -4.46 -8.42
CA PRO A 4 -10.88 -5.71 -8.53
C PRO A 4 -11.03 -6.43 -9.87
N ALA A 5 -12.15 -6.21 -10.58
CA ALA A 5 -12.44 -6.92 -11.83
C ALA A 5 -11.48 -6.56 -12.98
N ASP A 6 -10.97 -5.34 -13.00
CA ASP A 6 -10.10 -4.82 -14.08
C ASP A 6 -8.82 -4.16 -13.53
N ALA A 7 -8.58 -4.29 -12.21
CA ALA A 7 -7.51 -3.59 -11.51
C ALA A 7 -7.54 -2.06 -11.69
N GLY A 8 -8.73 -1.51 -11.80
CA GLY A 8 -8.96 -0.07 -11.97
C GLY A 8 -8.96 0.70 -10.65
N LEU A 9 -8.61 1.98 -10.72
CA LEU A 9 -8.75 2.96 -9.63
C LEU A 9 -9.60 4.12 -10.13
N ALA A 10 -10.75 4.35 -9.51
CA ALA A 10 -11.72 5.34 -9.98
C ALA A 10 -12.34 6.15 -8.84
N ARG A 11 -12.98 7.28 -9.19
CA ARG A 11 -13.68 8.14 -8.22
C ARG A 11 -15.03 7.58 -7.78
N ALA A 12 -15.63 6.69 -8.58
CA ALA A 12 -16.89 6.05 -8.28
C ALA A 12 -16.67 4.59 -7.85
N PRO A 13 -17.56 4.01 -7.03
CA PRO A 13 -17.49 2.59 -6.71
C PRO A 13 -17.73 1.73 -7.95
N ALA A 14 -17.24 0.49 -7.92
CA ALA A 14 -17.54 -0.50 -8.95
C ALA A 14 -19.05 -0.83 -8.96
N GLY A 15 -19.61 -1.09 -10.14
CA GLY A 15 -21.03 -1.41 -10.28
C GLY A 15 -21.41 -2.81 -9.77
N ALA A 16 -20.43 -3.70 -9.60
CA ALA A 16 -20.61 -5.04 -9.08
C ALA A 16 -19.50 -5.41 -8.08
N ALA A 17 -19.84 -6.26 -7.12
CA ALA A 17 -18.85 -6.82 -6.21
C ALA A 17 -17.91 -7.75 -6.97
N ALA A 18 -16.62 -7.60 -6.73
CA ALA A 18 -15.57 -8.44 -7.30
C ALA A 18 -14.43 -8.59 -6.29
N SER A 19 -13.61 -9.61 -6.47
CA SER A 19 -12.40 -9.84 -5.68
C SER A 19 -11.22 -10.15 -6.59
N VAL A 20 -10.03 -9.87 -6.10
CA VAL A 20 -8.76 -10.29 -6.69
C VAL A 20 -7.95 -10.99 -5.62
N THR A 21 -7.29 -12.07 -6.00
CA THR A 21 -6.43 -12.86 -5.11
C THR A 21 -4.99 -12.77 -5.61
N TYR A 22 -4.05 -12.66 -4.69
CA TYR A 22 -2.62 -12.63 -5.00
C TYR A 22 -1.84 -13.41 -3.94
N ASP A 23 -0.67 -13.87 -4.31
CA ASP A 23 0.31 -14.44 -3.37
C ASP A 23 0.90 -13.30 -2.52
N ALA A 24 0.86 -13.44 -1.20
CA ALA A 24 1.32 -12.41 -0.27
C ALA A 24 2.79 -12.02 -0.51
N LEU A 25 3.66 -12.99 -0.82
CA LEU A 25 5.08 -12.75 -1.11
C LEU A 25 5.36 -12.40 -2.57
N GLY A 26 4.35 -12.43 -3.44
CA GLY A 26 4.43 -12.04 -4.84
C GLY A 26 4.43 -10.53 -5.05
N ASP A 27 4.14 -10.14 -6.30
CA ASP A 27 4.12 -8.71 -6.68
C ASP A 27 2.85 -7.97 -6.24
N GLY A 28 1.89 -8.71 -5.65
CA GLY A 28 0.63 -8.15 -5.20
C GLY A 28 -0.31 -7.76 -6.35
N VAL A 29 -1.15 -6.79 -6.09
CA VAL A 29 -2.07 -6.22 -7.07
C VAL A 29 -1.89 -4.72 -7.17
N THR A 30 -1.91 -4.18 -8.39
CA THR A 30 -1.82 -2.73 -8.63
C THR A 30 -3.10 -2.25 -9.29
N PHE A 31 -3.79 -1.34 -8.65
CA PHE A 31 -4.97 -0.66 -9.16
C PHE A 31 -4.53 0.67 -9.78
N VAL A 32 -4.89 0.91 -11.04
CA VAL A 32 -4.41 2.07 -11.81
C VAL A 32 -5.57 2.91 -12.29
N SER A 33 -5.46 4.23 -12.15
CA SER A 33 -6.46 5.16 -12.68
C SER A 33 -6.40 5.28 -14.21
N ALA A 34 -7.48 5.78 -14.81
CA ALA A 34 -7.39 6.44 -16.11
C ALA A 34 -6.37 7.62 -16.03
N PRO A 35 -5.84 8.09 -17.18
CA PRO A 35 -5.03 9.30 -17.20
C PRO A 35 -5.78 10.47 -16.55
N LEU A 36 -5.10 11.24 -15.71
CA LEU A 36 -5.69 12.44 -15.11
C LEU A 36 -6.04 13.45 -16.20
N ALA A 37 -7.28 13.90 -16.21
CA ALA A 37 -7.76 14.88 -17.18
C ALA A 37 -7.15 16.28 -16.98
N ALA A 38 -6.73 16.59 -15.75
CA ALA A 38 -6.13 17.86 -15.37
C ALA A 38 -5.03 17.65 -14.36
N GLN A 39 -4.17 18.64 -14.20
CA GLN A 39 -3.20 18.70 -13.11
C GLN A 39 -3.93 18.55 -11.78
N THR A 40 -3.41 17.70 -10.92
CA THR A 40 -4.03 17.33 -9.64
C THR A 40 -3.03 17.49 -8.51
N GLU A 41 -3.36 18.29 -7.52
CA GLU A 41 -2.60 18.38 -6.28
C GLU A 41 -3.07 17.30 -5.31
N ILE A 42 -2.12 16.61 -4.66
CA ILE A 42 -2.36 15.63 -3.60
C ILE A 42 -1.47 16.03 -2.43
N THR A 43 -2.09 16.54 -1.37
CA THR A 43 -1.38 17.08 -0.22
C THR A 43 -2.05 16.63 1.07
N GLY A 44 -1.25 16.10 2.00
CA GLY A 44 -1.69 15.68 3.32
C GLY A 44 -1.59 14.16 3.56
N PRO A 45 -2.21 13.68 4.65
CA PRO A 45 -2.27 12.27 4.97
C PRO A 45 -3.15 11.50 3.98
N LEU A 46 -2.82 10.23 3.79
CA LEU A 46 -3.53 9.30 2.92
C LEU A 46 -3.94 8.07 3.73
N ALA A 47 -5.05 7.46 3.35
CA ALA A 47 -5.48 6.19 3.92
C ALA A 47 -6.07 5.27 2.85
N ALA A 48 -5.86 3.98 3.00
CA ALA A 48 -6.49 2.94 2.20
C ALA A 48 -7.46 2.14 3.07
N ARG A 49 -8.72 2.05 2.65
CA ARG A 49 -9.69 1.12 3.23
C ARG A 49 -9.82 -0.09 2.33
N LEU A 50 -9.46 -1.25 2.86
CA LEU A 50 -9.52 -2.54 2.17
C LEU A 50 -10.53 -3.45 2.86
N PHE A 51 -11.17 -4.31 2.08
CA PHE A 51 -11.91 -5.47 2.58
C PHE A 51 -11.14 -6.70 2.13
N ALA A 52 -10.48 -7.37 3.06
CA ALA A 52 -9.53 -8.42 2.75
C ALA A 52 -9.79 -9.68 3.56
N SER A 53 -9.40 -10.82 3.01
CA SER A 53 -9.33 -12.09 3.71
C SER A 53 -7.97 -12.74 3.44
N SER A 54 -7.55 -13.65 4.32
CA SER A 54 -6.35 -14.45 4.15
C SER A 54 -6.69 -15.92 4.29
N THR A 55 -5.80 -16.77 3.82
CA THR A 55 -5.82 -18.22 4.08
C THR A 55 -5.18 -18.59 5.41
N THR A 56 -4.51 -17.62 6.06
CA THR A 56 -3.80 -17.75 7.33
C THR A 56 -4.53 -17.01 8.46
N THR A 57 -4.07 -17.17 9.68
CA THR A 57 -4.64 -16.52 10.88
C THR A 57 -4.16 -15.09 11.06
N ASP A 58 -3.17 -14.65 10.28
CA ASP A 58 -2.72 -13.27 10.20
C ASP A 58 -2.19 -12.95 8.80
N ALA A 59 -2.04 -11.68 8.47
CA ALA A 59 -1.46 -11.22 7.22
C ALA A 59 -0.93 -9.80 7.36
N ASP A 60 0.16 -9.48 6.67
CA ASP A 60 0.68 -8.13 6.57
C ASP A 60 0.25 -7.50 5.23
N PHE A 61 -0.13 -6.25 5.28
CA PHE A 61 -0.55 -5.47 4.11
C PHE A 61 0.35 -4.26 3.95
N PHE A 62 0.92 -4.10 2.76
CA PHE A 62 1.79 -2.99 2.39
C PHE A 62 1.18 -2.23 1.19
N PRO A 63 0.28 -1.29 1.42
CA PRO A 63 -0.19 -0.42 0.36
C PRO A 63 0.87 0.63 0.00
N VAL A 64 1.07 0.80 -1.31
CA VAL A 64 2.00 1.79 -1.88
C VAL A 64 1.25 2.67 -2.84
N PHE A 65 1.19 3.96 -2.57
CA PHE A 65 0.65 4.95 -3.49
C PHE A 65 1.72 5.33 -4.50
N ARG A 66 1.39 5.21 -5.78
CA ARG A 66 2.32 5.37 -6.90
C ARG A 66 1.78 6.33 -7.93
N VAL A 67 2.68 6.97 -8.66
CA VAL A 67 2.37 7.81 -9.81
C VAL A 67 3.14 7.29 -11.01
N PHE A 68 2.49 7.26 -12.15
CA PHE A 68 3.09 6.87 -13.43
C PHE A 68 2.96 7.99 -14.45
N THR A 69 4.02 8.20 -15.20
CA THR A 69 4.02 9.08 -16.38
C THR A 69 3.11 8.53 -17.48
N PRO A 70 2.76 9.31 -18.51
CA PRO A 70 1.97 8.82 -19.65
C PRO A 70 2.57 7.60 -20.35
N ASP A 71 3.90 7.45 -20.37
CA ASP A 71 4.64 6.31 -20.91
C ASP A 71 4.89 5.20 -19.85
N LEU A 72 4.14 5.22 -18.75
CA LEU A 72 4.11 4.21 -17.68
C LEU A 72 5.43 4.03 -16.91
N ARG A 73 6.27 5.03 -16.88
CA ARG A 73 7.42 5.05 -15.96
C ARG A 73 6.96 5.49 -14.58
N GLU A 74 7.41 4.81 -13.55
CA GLU A 74 7.12 5.20 -12.17
C GLU A 74 7.83 6.50 -11.80
N VAL A 75 7.09 7.41 -11.18
CA VAL A 75 7.60 8.63 -10.57
C VAL A 75 7.95 8.31 -9.12
N VAL A 76 9.18 8.55 -8.74
CA VAL A 76 9.70 8.29 -7.39
C VAL A 76 10.40 9.52 -6.85
N PHE A 77 10.47 9.64 -5.53
CA PHE A 77 11.32 10.62 -4.90
C PHE A 77 12.77 10.10 -4.85
N MET A 78 13.70 11.00 -5.03
CA MET A 78 15.11 10.72 -4.78
C MET A 78 15.42 11.13 -3.35
N GLY A 79 15.41 10.16 -2.44
CA GLY A 79 15.87 10.36 -1.08
C GLY A 79 17.40 10.37 -0.98
N ALA A 80 17.91 10.85 0.15
CA ALA A 80 19.36 10.88 0.41
C ALA A 80 19.97 9.47 0.54
N ILE A 81 19.16 8.51 0.95
CA ILE A 81 19.57 7.12 1.22
C ILE A 81 19.01 6.16 0.19
N ASP A 82 17.78 6.43 -0.27
CA ASP A 82 17.07 5.61 -1.24
C ASP A 82 16.71 6.44 -2.48
N PRO A 83 17.29 6.14 -3.65
CA PRO A 83 16.99 6.86 -4.88
C PRO A 83 15.63 6.51 -5.50
N HIS A 84 14.90 5.54 -4.92
CA HIS A 84 13.62 5.04 -5.42
C HIS A 84 12.54 5.02 -4.34
N THR A 85 12.41 6.09 -3.61
CA THR A 85 11.36 6.23 -2.61
C THR A 85 10.01 6.41 -3.30
N PRO A 86 9.00 5.56 -3.04
CA PRO A 86 7.66 5.72 -3.62
C PRO A 86 6.99 6.99 -3.08
N ILE A 87 5.92 7.42 -3.74
CA ILE A 87 5.22 8.66 -3.39
C ILE A 87 4.68 8.64 -1.97
N ALA A 88 4.03 7.54 -1.57
CA ALA A 88 3.67 7.27 -0.19
C ALA A 88 3.47 5.77 0.01
N GLN A 89 3.69 5.31 1.23
CA GLN A 89 3.50 3.91 1.60
C GLN A 89 3.00 3.81 3.03
N GLY A 90 2.42 2.67 3.34
CA GLY A 90 1.97 2.33 4.67
C GLY A 90 1.96 0.82 4.85
N TRP A 91 1.72 0.38 6.07
CA TRP A 91 1.63 -1.04 6.38
C TRP A 91 0.70 -1.27 7.57
N LEU A 92 0.11 -2.45 7.58
CA LEU A 92 -0.71 -2.92 8.69
C LEU A 92 -0.65 -4.44 8.75
N ARG A 93 -0.38 -4.96 9.95
CA ARG A 93 -0.66 -6.35 10.27
C ARG A 93 -2.15 -6.48 10.61
N ALA A 94 -2.84 -7.39 9.94
CA ALA A 94 -4.30 -7.50 10.04
C ALA A 94 -4.80 -7.78 11.48
N SER A 95 -4.04 -8.52 12.28
CA SER A 95 -4.38 -8.74 13.71
C SER A 95 -4.34 -7.47 14.54
N HIS A 96 -3.69 -6.41 14.09
CA HIS A 96 -3.61 -5.11 14.75
C HIS A 96 -4.59 -4.06 14.18
N ARG A 97 -5.65 -4.49 13.48
CA ARG A 97 -6.62 -3.62 12.81
C ARG A 97 -7.53 -2.80 13.72
N LYS A 98 -7.53 -3.05 15.03
CA LYS A 98 -8.38 -2.33 15.99
C LYS A 98 -8.06 -0.83 15.97
N LEU A 99 -9.10 -0.02 15.75
CA LEU A 99 -8.98 1.43 15.73
C LEU A 99 -9.38 2.05 17.06
N ASP A 100 -8.68 3.10 17.45
CA ASP A 100 -9.17 4.08 18.42
C ASP A 100 -10.20 4.99 17.74
N LYS A 101 -11.46 4.88 18.16
CA LYS A 101 -12.58 5.64 17.57
C LYS A 101 -12.54 7.13 17.88
N LYS A 102 -11.77 7.56 18.88
CA LYS A 102 -11.65 8.98 19.25
C LYS A 102 -10.52 9.68 18.49
N LEU A 103 -9.44 8.93 18.22
CA LEU A 103 -8.25 9.48 17.57
C LEU A 103 -8.27 9.29 16.06
N SER A 104 -9.01 8.30 15.54
CA SER A 104 -9.11 8.02 14.12
C SER A 104 -9.97 9.05 13.38
N THR A 105 -9.55 9.36 12.16
CA THR A 105 -10.35 10.09 11.15
C THR A 105 -10.37 9.27 9.84
N ASP A 106 -11.20 9.65 8.88
CA ASP A 106 -11.32 8.93 7.60
C ASP A 106 -10.02 8.85 6.79
N TYR A 107 -9.13 9.80 6.99
CA TYR A 107 -7.85 9.90 6.28
C TYR A 107 -6.64 9.61 7.18
N ARG A 108 -6.86 9.34 8.46
CA ARG A 108 -5.82 9.03 9.45
C ARG A 108 -6.35 8.02 10.46
N PRO A 109 -6.35 6.73 10.12
CA PRO A 109 -6.67 5.67 11.06
C PRO A 109 -5.60 5.60 12.16
N TYR A 110 -6.03 5.45 13.40
CA TYR A 110 -5.17 5.31 14.56
C TYR A 110 -5.43 3.94 15.20
N HIS A 111 -4.43 3.07 15.19
CA HIS A 111 -4.54 1.71 15.74
C HIS A 111 -4.13 1.71 17.21
N THR A 112 -4.89 1.01 18.05
CA THR A 112 -4.66 0.97 19.51
C THR A 112 -3.47 0.08 19.91
N HIS A 113 -3.20 -0.98 19.15
CA HIS A 113 -2.17 -1.98 19.42
C HIS A 113 -2.23 -2.60 20.83
N ASP A 114 -3.38 -2.54 21.49
CA ASP A 114 -3.62 -3.04 22.85
C ASP A 114 -4.12 -4.48 22.88
N GLU A 115 -4.59 -4.99 21.73
CA GLU A 115 -5.02 -6.38 21.59
C GLU A 115 -4.74 -6.90 20.18
N ALA A 116 -4.44 -8.18 20.07
CA ALA A 116 -4.39 -8.87 18.79
C ALA A 116 -5.77 -9.43 18.44
N GLN A 117 -6.20 -9.22 17.20
CA GLN A 117 -7.46 -9.74 16.63
C GLN A 117 -7.13 -10.69 15.46
N PRO A 118 -6.76 -11.96 15.70
CA PRO A 118 -6.42 -12.90 14.64
C PRO A 118 -7.51 -12.98 13.56
N LEU A 119 -7.11 -13.28 12.36
CA LEU A 119 -8.01 -13.56 11.26
C LEU A 119 -8.58 -14.96 11.40
N LYS A 120 -9.77 -15.17 10.86
CA LYS A 120 -10.27 -16.51 10.53
C LYS A 120 -10.06 -16.72 9.04
N PRO A 121 -9.40 -17.81 8.62
CA PRO A 121 -9.17 -18.08 7.22
C PRO A 121 -10.43 -17.92 6.37
N GLY A 122 -10.35 -17.11 5.31
CA GLY A 122 -11.47 -16.82 4.41
C GLY A 122 -12.48 -15.76 4.91
N GLU A 123 -12.41 -15.34 6.19
CA GLU A 123 -13.28 -14.26 6.70
C GLU A 123 -12.82 -12.90 6.16
N ILE A 124 -13.74 -12.14 5.59
CA ILE A 124 -13.46 -10.79 5.09
C ILE A 124 -13.54 -9.82 6.26
N VAL A 125 -12.48 -9.05 6.46
CA VAL A 125 -12.40 -7.99 7.48
C VAL A 125 -12.08 -6.64 6.85
N PRO A 126 -12.59 -5.53 7.42
CA PRO A 126 -12.18 -4.20 7.02
C PRO A 126 -10.79 -3.89 7.61
N LEU A 127 -9.94 -3.29 6.78
CA LEU A 127 -8.62 -2.80 7.15
C LEU A 127 -8.52 -1.33 6.75
N ASP A 128 -8.27 -0.46 7.70
CA ASP A 128 -7.99 0.94 7.47
C ASP A 128 -6.50 1.16 7.67
N ILE A 129 -5.78 1.47 6.61
CA ILE A 129 -4.31 1.54 6.63
C ILE A 129 -3.87 2.97 6.35
N GLU A 130 -3.14 3.56 7.28
CA GLU A 130 -2.50 4.86 7.07
C GLU A 130 -1.36 4.72 6.07
N LEU A 131 -1.31 5.61 5.09
CA LEU A 131 -0.13 5.83 4.25
C LEU A 131 0.51 7.16 4.66
N TRP A 132 1.82 7.22 4.58
CA TRP A 132 2.55 8.43 4.93
C TRP A 132 2.05 9.63 4.13
N PRO A 133 1.99 10.81 4.75
CA PRO A 133 1.57 12.01 4.06
C PRO A 133 2.52 12.35 2.93
N THR A 134 1.97 12.91 1.87
CA THR A 134 2.74 13.42 0.73
C THR A 134 2.27 14.81 0.35
N SER A 135 3.07 15.50 -0.44
CA SER A 135 2.70 16.78 -1.05
C SER A 135 3.30 16.82 -2.45
N ILE A 136 2.45 16.60 -3.43
CA ILE A 136 2.84 16.53 -4.85
C ILE A 136 1.81 17.18 -5.75
N VAL A 137 2.26 17.63 -6.91
CA VAL A 137 1.43 18.04 -8.02
C VAL A 137 1.64 17.05 -9.16
N VAL A 138 0.60 16.33 -9.51
CA VAL A 138 0.61 15.33 -10.58
C VAL A 138 0.12 15.98 -11.87
N PRO A 139 0.91 16.04 -12.94
CA PRO A 139 0.49 16.67 -14.21
C PRO A 139 -0.67 15.91 -14.87
N ALA A 140 -1.42 16.60 -15.73
CA ALA A 140 -2.38 15.96 -16.61
C ALA A 140 -1.73 14.84 -17.45
N GLY A 141 -2.48 13.81 -17.78
CA GLY A 141 -2.01 12.64 -18.53
C GLY A 141 -1.28 11.58 -17.69
N HIS A 142 -0.80 11.93 -16.49
CA HIS A 142 -0.24 10.96 -15.55
C HIS A 142 -1.35 10.09 -14.96
N ARG A 143 -0.95 8.98 -14.33
CA ARG A 143 -1.85 8.07 -13.64
C ARG A 143 -1.45 7.95 -12.19
N ILE A 144 -2.43 7.83 -11.32
CA ILE A 144 -2.22 7.43 -9.93
C ILE A 144 -2.54 5.95 -9.79
N ALA A 145 -1.87 5.29 -8.85
CA ALA A 145 -2.09 3.87 -8.60
C ALA A 145 -1.93 3.55 -7.12
N LEU A 146 -2.55 2.47 -6.70
CA LEU A 146 -2.36 1.83 -5.40
C LEU A 146 -1.92 0.38 -5.64
N THR A 147 -0.73 0.04 -5.19
CA THR A 147 -0.27 -1.36 -5.13
C THR A 147 -0.49 -1.89 -3.72
N VAL A 148 -1.02 -3.11 -3.58
CA VAL A 148 -1.18 -3.81 -2.31
C VAL A 148 -0.44 -5.12 -2.38
N ARG A 149 0.46 -5.36 -1.43
CA ARG A 149 1.26 -6.59 -1.31
C ARG A 149 1.24 -7.09 0.13
N GLY A 150 1.78 -8.30 0.33
CA GLY A 150 2.09 -8.83 1.66
C GLY A 150 3.55 -8.62 2.08
N ARG A 151 4.34 -7.93 1.29
CA ARG A 151 5.75 -7.56 1.56
C ARG A 151 6.00 -6.10 1.22
N ASP A 152 7.06 -5.54 1.79
CA ASP A 152 7.43 -4.16 1.63
C ASP A 152 7.76 -3.77 0.17
N TYR A 153 7.77 -2.47 -0.09
CA TYR A 153 8.13 -1.92 -1.41
C TYR A 153 9.56 -2.30 -1.79
N GLU A 154 9.68 -2.82 -2.98
CA GLU A 154 10.95 -3.17 -3.60
C GLU A 154 10.89 -2.81 -5.08
N TYR A 155 11.90 -2.12 -5.59
CA TYR A 155 11.99 -1.82 -7.01
C TYR A 155 12.90 -2.82 -7.74
N ALA A 156 12.60 -3.04 -9.00
CA ALA A 156 13.35 -3.95 -9.83
C ALA A 156 14.84 -3.53 -9.91
N LYS A 157 15.75 -4.49 -9.73
CA LYS A 157 17.20 -4.26 -9.71
C LYS A 157 17.72 -3.49 -8.48
N SER A 158 16.98 -3.45 -7.39
CA SER A 158 17.52 -2.99 -6.12
C SER A 158 18.76 -3.80 -5.77
N THR A 159 19.90 -3.14 -5.64
CA THR A 159 21.18 -3.79 -5.25
C THR A 159 21.36 -3.79 -3.73
N GLY A 160 20.29 -3.54 -2.97
CA GLY A 160 20.36 -3.19 -1.57
C GLY A 160 20.78 -1.73 -1.40
N ALA A 161 20.18 -1.01 -0.48
CA ALA A 161 20.47 0.40 -0.24
C ALA A 161 21.94 0.58 0.18
N ARG A 162 22.77 0.98 -0.75
CA ARG A 162 24.21 1.16 -0.49
C ARG A 162 24.60 2.61 -0.34
N LEU A 163 23.63 3.49 -0.23
CA LEU A 163 23.88 4.93 -0.04
C LEU A 163 23.97 5.31 1.44
N SER A 164 23.68 4.40 2.36
CA SER A 164 23.93 4.62 3.78
C SER A 164 25.21 3.92 4.22
N ASN A 165 25.88 4.47 5.24
CA ASN A 165 27.00 3.84 5.91
C ASN A 165 26.60 2.57 6.70
N PHE A 166 25.32 2.26 6.73
CA PHE A 166 24.82 1.00 7.26
C PHE A 166 25.03 -0.08 6.21
N LYS A 167 25.81 -1.09 6.53
CA LYS A 167 25.92 -2.32 5.76
C LYS A 167 24.60 -3.09 5.94
N ASN A 168 23.57 -2.60 5.29
CA ASN A 168 22.27 -3.21 5.35
C ASN A 168 22.09 -4.10 4.12
N GLU A 169 22.04 -5.38 4.32
CA GLU A 169 21.78 -6.38 3.27
C GLU A 169 20.27 -6.56 3.04
N LEU A 170 19.43 -5.85 3.79
CA LEU A 170 17.99 -5.93 3.65
C LEU A 170 17.56 -5.35 2.31
N ARG A 171 16.71 -6.10 1.63
CA ARG A 171 16.03 -5.66 0.41
C ARG A 171 14.67 -5.10 0.79
N GLY A 172 14.35 -3.93 0.28
CA GLY A 172 13.18 -3.18 0.70
C GLY A 172 13.41 -2.48 2.04
N CYS A 173 12.40 -1.80 2.54
CA CYS A 173 12.51 -0.97 3.74
C CYS A 173 12.17 -1.72 5.03
N GLY A 174 11.83 -2.98 4.98
CA GLY A 174 11.33 -3.69 6.14
C GLY A 174 11.85 -5.09 6.34
N PRO A 175 12.04 -5.49 7.59
CA PRO A 175 12.41 -6.84 7.97
C PRO A 175 11.18 -7.77 8.06
N PHE A 176 10.04 -7.37 7.54
CA PHE A 176 8.80 -8.12 7.69
C PHE A 176 8.79 -9.27 6.69
N LEU A 177 9.23 -10.42 7.16
CA LEU A 177 9.12 -11.69 6.45
C LEU A 177 7.88 -12.42 6.96
N HIS A 178 7.17 -13.05 6.04
CA HIS A 178 6.01 -13.89 6.36
C HIS A 178 6.40 -15.33 6.73
N ASP A 179 7.67 -15.59 6.87
CA ASP A 179 8.22 -16.86 7.37
C ASP A 179 8.26 -16.97 8.89
N ASP A 180 7.63 -16.04 9.56
CA ASP A 180 7.45 -16.03 10.99
C ASP A 180 6.60 -17.22 11.44
N PRO A 181 7.10 -18.09 12.36
CA PRO A 181 6.49 -19.37 12.70
C PRO A 181 5.20 -19.29 13.54
N ARG A 182 4.50 -18.20 13.52
CA ARG A 182 3.19 -18.06 14.16
C ARG A 182 2.02 -18.63 13.34
N ASP A 183 2.31 -19.20 12.22
CA ASP A 183 1.34 -19.81 11.32
C ASP A 183 0.88 -21.19 11.82
#